data_4edd1f3e5ba5d9216be27ed2b52327bc
#
_entry.id   4edd1f3e5ba5d9216be27ed2b52327bc
#
_cell.length_a   1.000
_cell.length_b   1.000
_cell.length_c   1.000
_cell.angle_alpha   90.00
_cell.angle_beta   90.00
_cell.angle_gamma   90.00
#
_symmetry.space_group_name_H-M   'P 1'
#
loop_
_entity.id
_entity.type
_entity.pdbx_description
1 polymer ?
#
loop_
_entity_poly.entity_id
_entity_poly.type
_entity_poly.pdbx_seq_one_letter_code
_entity_poly.pdbx_strand_id
1 'polypeptide(L)'
;FERVSLHTVGAGRRVFMSDTKKFPAIGLLVVFGVGSAAAAVSLTGFGWLMVKQGLTQEAAAPLATAAVCLGSFLSGLLMAILQKGKGLVWGAAEGALFAGLLFILGTLYQSEWEAMQFVRAGLVLLMGVLGGILGMLRTERKRR
;
A
#
# COMPACT_ATOMS: atom_id res chain seq x y z
N PHE A 1 -20.68 15.86 44.96
CA PHE A 1 -19.70 16.48 44.02
C PHE A 1 -18.82 15.46 43.29
N GLU A 2 -18.64 14.26 43.84
CA GLU A 2 -17.80 13.22 43.27
C GLU A 2 -18.47 12.42 42.14
N ARG A 3 -19.79 12.40 42.05
CA ARG A 3 -20.52 11.64 40.99
C ARG A 3 -20.52 12.29 39.61
N VAL A 4 -20.29 13.61 39.53
CA VAL A 4 -20.30 14.34 38.25
C VAL A 4 -18.99 14.11 37.46
N SER A 5 -17.88 13.88 38.18
CA SER A 5 -16.55 13.66 37.58
C SER A 5 -16.42 12.34 36.83
N LEU A 6 -17.08 11.27 37.26
CA LEU A 6 -16.99 9.94 36.62
C LEU A 6 -17.78 9.82 35.31
N HIS A 7 -18.85 10.61 35.14
CA HIS A 7 -19.64 10.60 33.91
C HIS A 7 -18.96 11.31 32.74
N THR A 8 -18.17 12.34 33.00
CA THR A 8 -17.45 13.10 31.99
C THR A 8 -16.23 12.35 31.46
N VAL A 9 -15.53 11.58 32.29
CA VAL A 9 -14.38 10.77 31.90
C VAL A 9 -14.82 9.58 31.01
N GLY A 10 -15.99 9.01 31.33
CA GLY A 10 -16.56 7.90 30.53
C GLY A 10 -17.06 8.35 29.16
N ALA A 11 -17.62 9.55 29.05
CA ALA A 11 -18.09 10.11 27.77
C ALA A 11 -16.94 10.44 26.82
N GLY A 12 -15.86 11.04 27.33
CA GLY A 12 -14.67 11.34 26.51
C GLY A 12 -13.98 10.09 25.95
N ARG A 13 -13.97 8.99 26.74
CA ARG A 13 -13.38 7.72 26.30
C ARG A 13 -14.23 7.02 25.23
N ARG A 14 -15.55 7.16 25.27
CA ARG A 14 -16.47 6.62 24.27
C ARG A 14 -16.42 7.40 22.96
N VAL A 15 -16.29 8.71 23.01
CA VAL A 15 -16.14 9.57 21.84
C VAL A 15 -14.82 9.27 21.13
N PHE A 16 -13.73 9.05 21.85
CA PHE A 16 -12.43 8.71 21.28
C PHE A 16 -12.42 7.30 20.64
N MET A 17 -13.14 6.32 21.22
CA MET A 17 -13.28 4.97 20.63
C MET A 17 -14.24 4.93 19.44
N SER A 18 -15.22 5.85 19.37
CA SER A 18 -16.16 5.94 18.24
C SER A 18 -15.50 6.54 17.00
N ASP A 19 -14.57 7.47 17.16
CA ASP A 19 -13.86 8.09 16.05
C ASP A 19 -12.84 7.15 15.39
N THR A 20 -12.22 6.22 16.13
CA THR A 20 -11.31 5.23 15.57
C THR A 20 -12.01 4.20 14.64
N LYS A 21 -13.32 4.00 14.75
CA LYS A 21 -14.08 3.15 13.82
C LYS A 21 -14.41 3.82 12.49
N LYS A 22 -14.34 5.14 12.39
CA LYS A 22 -14.64 5.91 11.17
C LYS A 22 -13.43 6.14 10.24
N PHE A 23 -12.23 5.70 10.62
CA PHE A 23 -10.98 6.01 9.94
C PHE A 23 -10.26 4.87 9.17
N PRO A 24 -10.86 3.73 8.78
CA PRO A 24 -10.14 2.77 7.94
C PRO A 24 -9.83 3.34 6.55
N ALA A 25 -10.71 4.17 5.99
CA ALA A 25 -10.54 4.78 4.67
C ALA A 25 -9.41 5.82 4.64
N ILE A 26 -9.28 6.65 5.68
CA ILE A 26 -8.20 7.65 5.76
C ILE A 26 -6.85 6.95 5.96
N GLY A 27 -6.80 5.91 6.80
CA GLY A 27 -5.60 5.10 6.98
C GLY A 27 -5.14 4.44 5.66
N LEU A 28 -6.08 3.91 4.89
CA LEU A 28 -5.82 3.33 3.57
C LEU A 28 -5.25 4.38 2.60
N LEU A 29 -5.84 5.58 2.53
CA LEU A 29 -5.36 6.67 1.68
C LEU A 29 -3.96 7.17 2.08
N VAL A 30 -3.69 7.29 3.37
CA VAL A 30 -2.37 7.72 3.87
C VAL A 30 -1.31 6.67 3.53
N VAL A 31 -1.58 5.40 3.78
CA VAL A 31 -0.65 4.31 3.48
C VAL A 31 -0.44 4.15 1.98
N PHE A 32 -1.50 4.30 1.18
CA PHE A 32 -1.40 4.36 -0.28
C PHE A 32 -0.51 5.52 -0.74
N GLY A 33 -0.66 6.71 -0.14
CA GLY A 33 0.20 7.86 -0.41
C GLY A 33 1.67 7.59 -0.09
N VAL A 34 1.97 6.94 1.03
CA VAL A 34 3.33 6.53 1.41
C VAL A 34 3.89 5.50 0.43
N GLY A 35 3.09 4.50 0.04
CA GLY A 35 3.48 3.50 -0.96
C GLY A 35 3.74 4.11 -2.33
N SER A 36 2.91 5.07 -2.75
CA SER A 36 3.10 5.81 -4.01
C SER A 36 4.37 6.67 -3.97
N ALA A 37 4.66 7.32 -2.86
CA ALA A 37 5.90 8.07 -2.68
C ALA A 37 7.13 7.14 -2.74
N ALA A 38 7.07 5.98 -2.11
CA ALA A 38 8.13 4.97 -2.18
C ALA A 38 8.34 4.46 -3.61
N ALA A 39 7.26 4.21 -4.35
CA ALA A 39 7.32 3.84 -5.76
C ALA A 39 7.97 4.96 -6.61
N ALA A 40 7.60 6.22 -6.39
CA ALA A 40 8.17 7.36 -7.10
C ALA A 40 9.68 7.51 -6.83
N VAL A 41 10.12 7.37 -5.59
CA VAL A 41 11.55 7.37 -5.22
C VAL A 41 12.30 6.22 -5.89
N SER A 42 11.71 5.02 -5.91
CA SER A 42 12.29 3.85 -6.58
C SER A 42 12.39 4.06 -8.08
N LEU A 43 11.36 4.64 -8.71
CA LEU A 43 11.36 5.00 -10.14
C LEU A 43 12.48 5.99 -10.47
N THR A 44 12.66 7.01 -9.64
CA THR A 44 13.71 8.00 -9.82
C THR A 44 15.10 7.35 -9.71
N GLY A 45 15.28 6.47 -8.72
CA GLY A 45 16.53 5.71 -8.52
C GLY A 45 16.85 4.79 -9.71
N PHE A 46 15.84 4.05 -10.21
CA PHE A 46 16.02 3.19 -11.38
C PHE A 46 16.25 3.99 -12.67
N GLY A 47 15.57 5.13 -12.83
CA GLY A 47 15.82 6.03 -13.96
C GLY A 47 17.25 6.55 -13.97
N TRP A 48 17.78 6.96 -12.81
CA TRP A 48 19.17 7.37 -12.68
C TRP A 48 20.16 6.23 -12.99
N LEU A 49 19.85 5.02 -12.54
CA LEU A 49 20.64 3.83 -12.80
C LEU A 49 20.65 3.49 -14.31
N MET A 50 19.49 3.62 -14.99
CA MET A 50 19.39 3.43 -16.44
C MET A 50 20.30 4.37 -17.22
N VAL A 51 20.30 5.65 -16.85
CA VAL A 51 21.16 6.66 -17.49
C VAL A 51 22.64 6.35 -17.29
N LYS A 52 23.00 5.93 -16.07
CA LYS A 52 24.42 5.57 -15.77
C LYS A 52 24.91 4.33 -16.50
N GLN A 53 24.06 3.33 -16.68
CA GLN A 53 24.42 2.05 -17.30
C GLN A 53 24.16 2.01 -18.80
N GLY A 54 23.59 3.08 -19.39
CA GLY A 54 23.27 3.13 -20.81
C GLY A 54 22.25 2.07 -21.22
N LEU A 55 21.32 1.69 -20.31
CA LEU A 55 20.29 0.69 -20.58
C LEU A 55 19.33 1.18 -21.65
N THR A 56 18.90 0.27 -22.52
CA THR A 56 17.94 0.55 -23.58
C THR A 56 16.54 0.86 -23.01
N GLN A 57 15.74 1.57 -23.79
CA GLN A 57 14.37 1.93 -23.43
C GLN A 57 13.49 0.71 -23.13
N GLU A 58 13.82 -0.45 -23.66
CA GLU A 58 13.14 -1.71 -23.40
C GLU A 58 13.25 -2.16 -21.93
N ALA A 59 14.34 -1.80 -21.23
CA ALA A 59 14.52 -2.07 -19.81
C ALA A 59 13.66 -1.18 -18.89
N ALA A 60 13.10 -0.09 -19.41
CA ALA A 60 12.31 0.86 -18.61
C ALA A 60 11.02 0.22 -18.07
N ALA A 61 10.33 -0.57 -18.88
CA ALA A 61 9.06 -1.20 -18.51
C ALA A 61 9.18 -2.21 -17.36
N PRO A 62 10.13 -3.16 -17.35
CA PRO A 62 10.31 -4.07 -16.21
C PRO A 62 10.80 -3.36 -14.96
N LEU A 63 11.65 -2.35 -15.08
CA LEU A 63 12.12 -1.55 -13.94
C LEU A 63 10.99 -0.72 -13.31
N ALA A 64 10.12 -0.13 -14.11
CA ALA A 64 8.95 0.58 -13.63
C ALA A 64 7.99 -0.38 -12.88
N THR A 65 7.77 -1.58 -13.42
CA THR A 65 6.96 -2.61 -12.76
C THR A 65 7.59 -3.02 -11.41
N ALA A 66 8.90 -3.21 -11.35
CA ALA A 66 9.61 -3.52 -10.11
C ALA A 66 9.45 -2.40 -9.06
N ALA A 67 9.54 -1.13 -9.46
CA ALA A 67 9.35 0.01 -8.57
C ALA A 67 7.94 0.05 -7.97
N VAL A 68 6.91 -0.20 -8.79
CA VAL A 68 5.52 -0.24 -8.32
C VAL A 68 5.27 -1.47 -7.44
N CYS A 69 5.87 -2.62 -7.74
CA CYS A 69 5.84 -3.80 -6.87
C CYS A 69 6.43 -3.50 -5.48
N LEU A 70 7.56 -2.79 -5.41
CA LEU A 70 8.15 -2.36 -4.13
C LEU A 70 7.22 -1.41 -3.37
N GLY A 71 6.62 -0.44 -4.06
CA GLY A 71 5.63 0.48 -3.47
C GLY A 71 4.42 -0.25 -2.90
N SER A 72 3.84 -1.16 -3.67
CA SER A 72 2.69 -1.99 -3.27
C SER A 72 3.03 -2.91 -2.09
N PHE A 73 4.22 -3.52 -2.10
CA PHE A 73 4.71 -4.36 -1.00
C PHE A 73 4.86 -3.57 0.30
N LEU A 74 5.51 -2.40 0.25
CA LEU A 74 5.69 -1.53 1.42
C LEU A 74 4.35 -1.01 1.94
N SER A 75 3.45 -0.61 1.07
CA SER A 75 2.12 -0.16 1.42
C SER A 75 1.33 -1.28 2.12
N GLY A 76 1.28 -2.47 1.54
CA GLY A 76 0.63 -3.64 2.14
C GLY A 76 1.20 -4.01 3.50
N LEU A 77 2.53 -3.95 3.66
CA LEU A 77 3.23 -4.21 4.91
C LEU A 77 2.87 -3.18 5.99
N LEU A 78 2.90 -1.88 5.64
CA LEU A 78 2.54 -0.80 6.56
C LEU A 78 1.08 -0.90 7.00
N MET A 79 0.17 -1.16 6.07
CA MET A 79 -1.24 -1.29 6.38
C MET A 79 -1.52 -2.46 7.32
N ALA A 80 -0.86 -3.61 7.11
CA ALA A 80 -0.98 -4.77 7.97
C ALA A 80 -0.47 -4.51 9.39
N ILE A 81 0.61 -3.75 9.54
CA ILE A 81 1.13 -3.35 10.85
C ILE A 81 0.16 -2.40 11.57
N LEU A 82 -0.44 -1.46 10.85
CA LEU A 82 -1.39 -0.49 11.43
C LEU A 82 -2.71 -1.15 11.85
N GLN A 83 -3.23 -2.07 11.06
CA GLN A 83 -4.55 -2.69 11.28
C GLN A 83 -4.56 -3.91 12.21
N LYS A 84 -3.41 -4.34 12.73
CA LYS A 84 -3.25 -5.34 13.81
C LYS A 84 -4.11 -6.62 13.70
N GLY A 85 -4.27 -7.22 12.53
CA GLY A 85 -4.92 -8.52 12.50
C GLY A 85 -5.67 -8.93 11.23
N LYS A 86 -5.81 -8.06 10.23
CA LYS A 86 -6.43 -8.38 8.93
C LYS A 86 -5.49 -8.02 7.77
N GLY A 87 -4.21 -8.30 7.93
CA GLY A 87 -3.17 -7.91 6.98
C GLY A 87 -3.38 -8.43 5.57
N LEU A 88 -3.92 -9.65 5.44
CA LEU A 88 -4.22 -10.23 4.13
C LEU A 88 -5.27 -9.42 3.36
N VAL A 89 -6.36 -9.07 4.02
CA VAL A 89 -7.47 -8.33 3.38
C VAL A 89 -7.03 -6.92 3.00
N TRP A 90 -6.33 -6.25 3.91
CA TRP A 90 -5.86 -4.90 3.68
C TRP A 90 -4.68 -4.83 2.70
N GLY A 91 -3.78 -5.81 2.71
CA GLY A 91 -2.72 -5.95 1.71
C GLY A 91 -3.28 -6.22 0.32
N ALA A 92 -4.33 -7.05 0.21
CA ALA A 92 -5.03 -7.28 -1.05
C ALA A 92 -5.75 -6.02 -1.55
N ALA A 93 -6.40 -5.24 -0.66
CA ALA A 93 -7.04 -3.98 -1.00
C ALA A 93 -6.04 -2.95 -1.54
N GLU A 94 -4.90 -2.79 -0.86
CA GLU A 94 -3.81 -1.91 -1.32
C GLU A 94 -3.22 -2.38 -2.66
N GLY A 95 -2.94 -3.67 -2.79
CA GLY A 95 -2.48 -4.26 -4.05
C GLY A 95 -3.46 -4.04 -5.20
N ALA A 96 -4.77 -4.16 -4.94
CA ALA A 96 -5.82 -3.90 -5.91
C ALA A 96 -5.90 -2.42 -6.31
N LEU A 97 -5.68 -1.48 -5.39
CA LEU A 97 -5.60 -0.05 -5.69
C LEU A 97 -4.41 0.26 -6.62
N PHE A 98 -3.23 -0.29 -6.32
CA PHE A 98 -2.06 -0.13 -7.19
C PHE A 98 -2.26 -0.78 -8.56
N ALA A 99 -2.82 -2.00 -8.61
CA ALA A 99 -3.14 -2.68 -9.86
C ALA A 99 -4.16 -1.90 -10.69
N GLY A 100 -5.21 -1.36 -10.05
CA GLY A 100 -6.21 -0.52 -10.69
C GLY A 100 -5.62 0.77 -11.24
N LEU A 101 -4.73 1.43 -10.48
CA LEU A 101 -4.02 2.62 -10.93
C LEU A 101 -3.15 2.32 -12.16
N LEU A 102 -2.39 1.22 -12.15
CA LEU A 102 -1.60 0.78 -13.29
C LEU A 102 -2.47 0.49 -14.52
N PHE A 103 -3.63 -0.12 -14.30
CA PHE A 103 -4.56 -0.42 -15.37
C PHE A 103 -5.12 0.85 -16.01
N ILE A 104 -5.54 1.82 -15.20
CA ILE A 104 -6.03 3.13 -15.67
C ILE A 104 -4.94 3.87 -16.42
N LEU A 105 -3.74 3.95 -15.87
CA LEU A 105 -2.61 4.61 -16.53
C LEU A 105 -2.21 3.89 -17.82
N GLY A 106 -2.21 2.56 -17.81
CA GLY A 106 -1.92 1.75 -19.00
C GLY A 106 -2.90 2.03 -20.14
N THR A 107 -4.20 2.10 -19.85
CA THR A 107 -5.23 2.39 -20.84
C THR A 107 -5.18 3.82 -21.37
N LEU A 108 -4.73 4.78 -20.56
CA LEU A 108 -4.58 6.17 -20.99
C LEU A 108 -3.37 6.40 -21.91
N TYR A 109 -2.29 5.64 -21.67
CA TYR A 109 -1.04 5.82 -22.42
C TYR A 109 -0.83 4.83 -23.56
N GLN A 110 -1.45 3.68 -23.52
CA GLN A 110 -1.34 2.64 -24.55
C GLN A 110 -2.72 2.26 -25.06
N SER A 111 -2.92 2.46 -26.35
CA SER A 111 -4.20 2.17 -27.04
C SER A 111 -4.48 0.67 -27.21
N GLU A 112 -3.54 -0.20 -26.94
CA GLU A 112 -3.66 -1.64 -27.16
C GLU A 112 -3.65 -2.40 -25.83
N TRP A 113 -4.63 -3.31 -25.69
CA TRP A 113 -4.81 -4.19 -24.54
C TRP A 113 -3.82 -5.35 -24.64
N GLU A 114 -2.61 -5.17 -24.16
CA GLU A 114 -1.64 -6.26 -24.12
C GLU A 114 -1.85 -7.17 -22.91
N ALA A 115 -1.78 -8.49 -23.12
CA ALA A 115 -1.78 -9.50 -22.05
C ALA A 115 -0.73 -9.22 -20.98
N MET A 116 0.35 -8.53 -21.33
CA MET A 116 1.41 -8.10 -20.43
C MET A 116 0.94 -7.14 -19.33
N GLN A 117 -0.09 -6.33 -19.57
CA GLN A 117 -0.67 -5.44 -18.55
C GLN A 117 -1.34 -6.22 -17.43
N PHE A 118 -2.05 -7.31 -17.77
CA PHE A 118 -2.68 -8.19 -16.79
C PHE A 118 -1.63 -8.90 -15.93
N VAL A 119 -0.53 -9.33 -16.53
CA VAL A 119 0.59 -9.96 -15.79
C VAL A 119 1.21 -8.96 -14.81
N ARG A 120 1.44 -7.72 -15.24
CA ARG A 120 1.99 -6.66 -14.36
C ARG A 120 1.04 -6.33 -13.22
N ALA A 121 -0.25 -6.17 -13.50
CA ALA A 121 -1.26 -5.90 -12.47
C ALA A 121 -1.35 -7.07 -11.47
N GLY A 122 -1.31 -8.30 -11.95
CA GLY A 122 -1.29 -9.51 -11.11
C GLY A 122 -0.07 -9.57 -10.20
N LEU A 123 1.13 -9.26 -10.72
CA LEU A 123 2.37 -9.19 -9.94
C LEU A 123 2.29 -8.15 -8.82
N VAL A 124 1.79 -6.97 -9.12
CA VAL A 124 1.64 -5.88 -8.14
C VAL A 124 0.65 -6.26 -7.05
N LEU A 125 -0.46 -6.90 -7.41
CA LEU A 125 -1.45 -7.40 -6.47
C LEU A 125 -0.86 -8.47 -5.55
N LEU A 126 -0.13 -9.43 -6.11
CA LEU A 126 0.57 -10.48 -5.34
C LEU A 126 1.58 -9.86 -4.35
N MET A 127 2.34 -8.87 -4.77
CA MET A 127 3.30 -8.19 -3.89
C MET A 127 2.61 -7.44 -2.75
N GLY A 128 1.45 -6.82 -3.00
CA GLY A 128 0.63 -6.20 -1.97
C GLY A 128 0.12 -7.21 -0.93
N VAL A 129 -0.36 -8.37 -1.39
CA VAL A 129 -0.79 -9.47 -0.52
C VAL A 129 0.38 -10.02 0.32
N LEU A 130 1.53 -10.26 -0.31
CA LEU A 130 2.74 -10.74 0.39
C LEU A 130 3.21 -9.72 1.44
N GLY A 131 3.20 -8.43 1.12
CA GLY A 131 3.47 -7.36 2.07
C GLY A 131 2.51 -7.40 3.26
N GLY A 132 1.22 -7.60 3.00
CA GLY A 132 0.19 -7.74 4.02
C GLY A 132 0.41 -8.95 4.95
N ILE A 133 0.76 -10.11 4.40
CA ILE A 133 1.05 -11.33 5.17
C ILE A 133 2.28 -11.12 6.05
N LEU A 134 3.38 -10.60 5.49
CA LEU A 134 4.61 -10.34 6.24
C LEU A 134 4.41 -9.30 7.35
N GLY A 135 3.62 -8.26 7.10
CA GLY A 135 3.26 -7.27 8.10
C GLY A 135 2.49 -7.88 9.28
N MET A 136 1.58 -8.80 9.00
CA MET A 136 0.82 -9.53 10.01
C MET A 136 1.74 -10.43 10.86
N LEU A 137 2.61 -11.23 10.23
CA LEU A 137 3.55 -12.12 10.91
C LEU A 137 4.50 -11.35 11.84
N ARG A 138 4.96 -10.17 11.40
CA ARG A 138 5.83 -9.30 12.21
C ARG A 138 5.11 -8.76 13.44
N THR A 139 3.83 -8.46 13.32
CA THR A 139 3.01 -7.95 14.42
C THR A 139 2.74 -9.02 15.47
N GLU A 140 2.48 -10.26 15.06
CA GLU A 140 2.29 -11.39 15.97
C GLU A 140 3.56 -11.75 16.76
N ARG A 141 4.73 -11.72 16.08
CA ARG A 141 6.02 -11.99 16.72
C ARG A 141 6.37 -11.01 17.85
N LYS A 142 5.90 -9.79 17.75
CA LYS A 142 6.14 -8.73 18.76
C LYS A 142 5.21 -8.87 19.98
N ARG A 143 4.15 -9.67 19.88
CA ARG A 143 3.19 -9.93 20.97
C ARG A 143 3.59 -11.11 21.88
N ARG A 144 4.51 -11.95 21.45
CA ARG A 144 5.08 -13.04 22.26
C ARG A 144 6.36 -12.57 22.95
#